data_e3b485e08ade7c6e3e7ba3c89e64e9b9
#
_entry.id   e3b485e08ade7c6e3e7ba3c89e64e9b9
#
_cell.length_a   1.000
_cell.length_b   1.000
_cell.length_c   1.000
_cell.angle_alpha   90.00
_cell.angle_beta   90.00
_cell.angle_gamma   90.00
#
_symmetry.space_group_name_H-M   'P 1'
#
loop_
_entity.id
_entity.type
_entity.pdbx_description
1 polymer ?
#
loop_
_entity_poly.entity_id
_entity_poly.type
_entity_poly.pdbx_seq_one_letter_code
_entity_poly.pdbx_strand_id
1 'polypeptide(L)'
;DRADSRVKPAQELRDPVTRRLLVRMRGKPSELRARALAMAAIRETFEETGLILGKPITALQKSKHPDWNEYFAQGVAPALGSLDFVARAITPPYRTRRFDTRFFIADAEAIQGDPAKVTGSGELQGLHWLTLDDARGLDLPNITRVVLDEIDERLALSTAAQRRRAVPFVHFRNGNAIRDAIAD
;
A
#
# COMPACT_ATOMS: atom_id res chain seq x y z
N ASP A 1 5.67 -0.58 -11.81
CA ASP A 1 6.08 -1.19 -13.08
C ASP A 1 4.94 -1.17 -14.12
N ARG A 2 5.28 -1.29 -15.42
CA ARG A 2 4.26 -1.44 -16.48
C ARG A 2 3.49 -2.77 -16.39
N ALA A 3 4.08 -3.78 -15.78
CA ALA A 3 3.43 -5.06 -15.55
C ALA A 3 2.26 -4.92 -14.58
N ASP A 4 2.39 -4.12 -13.53
CA ASP A 4 1.34 -3.90 -12.53
C ASP A 4 0.04 -3.36 -13.15
N SER A 5 0.13 -2.53 -14.19
CA SER A 5 -1.05 -2.02 -14.89
C SER A 5 -1.77 -3.06 -15.76
N ARG A 6 -1.13 -4.17 -16.09
CA ARG A 6 -1.64 -5.22 -17.01
C ARG A 6 -2.23 -6.41 -16.30
N VAL A 7 -1.87 -6.62 -15.05
CA VAL A 7 -2.42 -7.70 -14.23
C VAL A 7 -3.87 -7.40 -13.89
N LYS A 8 -4.73 -8.43 -13.98
CA LYS A 8 -6.14 -8.31 -13.63
C LYS A 8 -6.31 -8.68 -12.15
N PRO A 9 -6.81 -7.78 -11.30
CA PRO A 9 -7.11 -8.11 -9.92
C PRO A 9 -8.39 -8.97 -9.83
N ALA A 10 -8.51 -9.75 -8.76
CA ALA A 10 -9.75 -10.44 -8.41
C ALA A 10 -10.82 -9.48 -7.87
N GLN A 11 -10.38 -8.35 -7.32
CA GLN A 11 -11.25 -7.28 -6.85
C GLN A 11 -10.60 -5.92 -7.11
N GLU A 12 -11.32 -5.02 -7.76
CA GLU A 12 -10.85 -3.66 -8.07
C GLU A 12 -10.79 -2.76 -6.82
N LEU A 13 -10.07 -1.65 -6.94
CA LEU A 13 -10.08 -0.60 -5.94
C LEU A 13 -11.50 -0.06 -5.75
N ARG A 14 -11.79 0.33 -4.52
CA ARG A 14 -13.01 1.08 -4.22
C ARG A 14 -12.94 2.50 -4.83
N ASP A 15 -14.04 3.00 -5.37
CA ASP A 15 -14.11 4.31 -6.02
C ASP A 15 -13.53 5.46 -5.18
N PRO A 16 -13.81 5.59 -3.86
CA PRO A 16 -13.22 6.65 -3.05
C PRO A 16 -11.68 6.56 -2.98
N VAL A 17 -11.12 5.35 -2.92
CA VAL A 17 -9.67 5.15 -2.91
C VAL A 17 -9.08 5.57 -4.26
N THR A 18 -9.74 5.17 -5.35
CA THR A 18 -9.32 5.56 -6.71
C THR A 18 -9.33 7.08 -6.87
N ARG A 19 -10.41 7.77 -6.51
CA ARG A 19 -10.50 9.23 -6.60
C ARG A 19 -9.38 9.93 -5.84
N ARG A 20 -9.11 9.53 -4.61
CA ARG A 20 -8.03 10.11 -3.78
C ARG A 20 -6.64 9.87 -4.35
N LEU A 21 -6.38 8.71 -4.96
CA LEU A 21 -5.12 8.43 -5.64
C LEU A 21 -4.90 9.32 -6.87
N LEU A 22 -5.98 9.78 -7.53
CA LEU A 22 -5.90 10.69 -8.67
C LEU A 22 -5.56 12.13 -8.27
N VAL A 23 -5.88 12.54 -7.02
CA VAL A 23 -5.61 13.89 -6.53
C VAL A 23 -4.12 14.19 -6.58
N ARG A 24 -3.75 15.28 -7.27
CA ARG A 24 -2.35 15.70 -7.47
C ARG A 24 -1.43 14.59 -8.01
N MET A 25 -1.97 13.64 -8.77
CA MET A 25 -1.14 12.64 -9.45
C MET A 25 -0.24 13.33 -10.48
N ARG A 26 1.06 13.06 -10.44
CA ARG A 26 2.02 13.66 -11.38
C ARG A 26 1.74 13.22 -12.81
N GLY A 27 1.82 14.14 -13.76
CA GLY A 27 1.48 13.91 -15.16
C GLY A 27 -0.03 13.80 -15.37
N LYS A 28 -0.48 13.07 -16.40
CA LYS A 28 -1.91 12.88 -16.67
C LYS A 28 -2.50 11.87 -15.67
N PRO A 29 -3.45 12.25 -14.81
CA PRO A 29 -4.14 11.32 -13.94
C PRO A 29 -4.88 10.24 -14.73
N SER A 30 -4.85 9.00 -14.26
CA SER A 30 -5.64 7.92 -14.84
C SER A 30 -5.92 6.83 -13.80
N GLU A 31 -7.08 6.22 -13.86
CA GLU A 31 -7.50 5.11 -13.01
C GLU A 31 -6.56 3.90 -13.17
N LEU A 32 -6.11 3.65 -14.39
CA LEU A 32 -5.13 2.60 -14.67
C LEU A 32 -3.84 2.80 -13.87
N ARG A 33 -3.37 4.06 -13.73
CA ARG A 33 -2.18 4.36 -12.91
C ARG A 33 -2.47 4.27 -11.42
N ALA A 34 -3.67 4.71 -10.98
CA ALA A 34 -4.09 4.54 -9.59
C ALA A 34 -4.13 3.06 -9.21
N ARG A 35 -4.74 2.23 -10.06
CA ARG A 35 -4.74 0.78 -9.90
C ARG A 35 -3.33 0.19 -9.86
N ALA A 36 -2.45 0.60 -10.77
CA ALA A 36 -1.07 0.11 -10.83
C ALA A 36 -0.27 0.41 -9.54
N LEU A 37 -0.54 1.54 -8.87
CA LEU A 37 0.08 1.85 -7.57
C LEU A 37 -0.35 0.87 -6.47
N ALA A 38 -1.64 0.54 -6.42
CA ALA A 38 -2.16 -0.44 -5.46
C ALA A 38 -1.69 -1.87 -5.78
N MET A 39 -1.62 -2.22 -7.07
CA MET A 39 -1.05 -3.49 -7.52
C MET A 39 0.42 -3.63 -7.11
N ALA A 40 1.22 -2.57 -7.33
CA ALA A 40 2.61 -2.56 -6.90
C ALA A 40 2.73 -2.77 -5.38
N ALA A 41 1.88 -2.13 -4.56
CA ALA A 41 1.90 -2.32 -3.11
C ALA A 41 1.67 -3.78 -2.72
N ILE A 42 0.71 -4.48 -3.35
CA ILE A 42 0.48 -5.92 -3.10
C ILE A 42 1.67 -6.77 -3.55
N ARG A 43 2.24 -6.48 -4.74
CA ARG A 43 3.39 -7.22 -5.25
C ARG A 43 4.61 -7.06 -4.33
N GLU A 44 4.98 -5.83 -4.00
CA GLU A 44 6.11 -5.55 -3.10
C GLU A 44 5.90 -6.19 -1.72
N THR A 45 4.67 -6.14 -1.17
CA THR A 45 4.36 -6.83 0.09
C THR A 45 4.61 -8.34 -0.03
N PHE A 46 4.18 -8.96 -1.13
CA PHE A 46 4.42 -10.40 -1.35
C PHE A 46 5.90 -10.71 -1.53
N GLU A 47 6.62 -9.94 -2.35
CA GLU A 47 8.06 -10.11 -2.59
C GLU A 47 8.86 -10.01 -1.29
N GLU A 48 8.59 -8.98 -0.49
CA GLU A 48 9.35 -8.70 0.73
C GLU A 48 8.97 -9.63 1.89
N THR A 49 7.69 -9.97 2.03
CA THR A 49 7.18 -10.63 3.24
C THR A 49 6.59 -12.02 3.01
N GLY A 50 6.24 -12.36 1.78
CA GLY A 50 5.47 -13.56 1.46
C GLY A 50 3.97 -13.47 1.80
N LEU A 51 3.48 -12.34 2.33
CA LEU A 51 2.08 -12.15 2.65
C LEU A 51 1.22 -12.01 1.39
N ILE A 52 0.10 -12.72 1.32
CA ILE A 52 -0.77 -12.79 0.15
C ILE A 52 -2.08 -12.03 0.41
N LEU A 53 -2.23 -10.87 -0.21
CA LEU A 53 -3.46 -10.06 -0.19
C LEU A 53 -4.28 -10.33 -1.46
N GLY A 54 -5.04 -11.42 -1.48
CA GLY A 54 -5.69 -11.90 -2.68
C GLY A 54 -6.99 -12.64 -2.44
N LYS A 55 -7.61 -13.05 -3.55
CA LYS A 55 -8.76 -13.98 -3.54
C LYS A 55 -8.44 -15.17 -4.43
N PRO A 56 -8.95 -16.38 -4.07
CA PRO A 56 -8.79 -17.56 -4.90
C PRO A 56 -9.30 -17.35 -6.32
N ILE A 57 -8.61 -17.93 -7.29
CA ILE A 57 -9.00 -17.93 -8.70
C ILE A 57 -9.06 -19.35 -9.25
N THR A 58 -9.95 -19.58 -10.20
CA THR A 58 -10.13 -20.89 -10.85
C THR A 58 -9.17 -21.10 -12.03
N ALA A 59 -8.64 -20.02 -12.60
CA ALA A 59 -7.72 -20.09 -13.73
C ALA A 59 -6.48 -19.22 -13.43
N LEU A 60 -5.30 -19.84 -13.49
CA LEU A 60 -4.04 -19.13 -13.26
C LEU A 60 -3.81 -18.05 -14.33
N GLN A 61 -3.43 -16.88 -13.89
CA GLN A 61 -2.99 -15.79 -14.74
C GLN A 61 -1.50 -15.94 -15.06
N LYS A 62 -1.06 -15.26 -16.12
CA LYS A 62 0.36 -15.17 -16.49
C LYS A 62 0.74 -13.70 -16.64
N SER A 63 1.95 -13.38 -16.23
CA SER A 63 2.52 -12.04 -16.36
C SER A 63 3.92 -12.13 -17.01
N LYS A 64 4.36 -10.98 -17.56
CA LYS A 64 5.76 -10.82 -17.97
C LYS A 64 6.70 -10.55 -16.79
N HIS A 65 6.16 -10.20 -15.63
CA HIS A 65 6.91 -9.99 -14.39
C HIS A 65 7.00 -11.32 -13.63
N PRO A 66 8.19 -11.78 -13.26
CA PRO A 66 8.38 -13.08 -12.59
C PRO A 66 7.59 -13.14 -11.27
N ASP A 67 7.66 -12.12 -10.44
CA ASP A 67 7.04 -12.10 -9.10
C ASP A 67 5.51 -12.21 -9.18
N TRP A 68 4.88 -11.66 -10.23
CA TRP A 68 3.47 -11.90 -10.48
C TRP A 68 3.17 -13.37 -10.84
N ASN A 69 4.08 -14.07 -11.50
CA ASN A 69 3.87 -15.49 -11.76
C ASN A 69 4.00 -16.32 -10.48
N GLU A 70 4.94 -15.97 -9.59
CA GLU A 70 5.07 -16.60 -8.27
C GLU A 70 3.84 -16.32 -7.41
N TYR A 71 3.32 -15.09 -7.45
CA TYR A 71 2.07 -14.73 -6.78
C TYR A 71 0.89 -15.57 -7.30
N PHE A 72 0.72 -15.70 -8.62
CA PHE A 72 -0.36 -16.49 -9.22
C PHE A 72 -0.22 -17.99 -8.99
N ALA A 73 1.01 -18.49 -8.82
CA ALA A 73 1.25 -19.88 -8.47
C ALA A 73 0.63 -20.26 -7.11
N GLN A 74 0.32 -19.28 -6.25
CA GLN A 74 -0.42 -19.48 -5.01
C GLN A 74 -1.93 -19.69 -5.23
N GLY A 75 -2.42 -19.71 -6.48
CA GLY A 75 -3.84 -19.89 -6.81
C GLY A 75 -4.72 -18.68 -6.51
N VAL A 76 -4.16 -17.48 -6.44
CA VAL A 76 -4.86 -16.24 -6.06
C VAL A 76 -4.62 -15.12 -7.08
N ALA A 77 -5.50 -14.13 -7.07
CA ALA A 77 -5.26 -12.84 -7.73
C ALA A 77 -5.48 -11.68 -6.73
N PRO A 78 -4.80 -10.54 -6.93
CA PRO A 78 -4.83 -9.42 -6.00
C PRO A 78 -6.23 -8.92 -5.67
N ALA A 79 -6.51 -8.63 -4.38
CA ALA A 79 -7.78 -8.10 -3.90
C ALA A 79 -7.61 -6.64 -3.49
N LEU A 80 -7.67 -5.70 -4.45
CA LEU A 80 -7.44 -4.27 -4.20
C LEU A 80 -8.53 -3.63 -3.34
N GLY A 81 -9.72 -4.21 -3.27
CA GLY A 81 -10.82 -3.71 -2.45
C GLY A 81 -10.55 -3.76 -0.94
N SER A 82 -9.56 -4.56 -0.49
CA SER A 82 -9.12 -4.61 0.90
C SER A 82 -8.19 -3.44 1.29
N LEU A 83 -7.65 -2.71 0.31
CA LEU A 83 -6.71 -1.63 0.56
C LEU A 83 -7.42 -0.31 0.89
N ASP A 84 -6.93 0.38 1.91
CA ASP A 84 -7.22 1.79 2.17
C ASP A 84 -5.96 2.64 1.98
N PHE A 85 -6.10 3.75 1.25
CA PHE A 85 -5.03 4.73 1.05
C PHE A 85 -4.99 5.67 2.25
N VAL A 86 -3.90 5.61 3.04
CA VAL A 86 -3.84 6.28 4.36
C VAL A 86 -2.83 7.41 4.43
N ALA A 87 -1.81 7.44 3.58
CA ALA A 87 -0.86 8.55 3.55
C ALA A 87 -0.16 8.64 2.19
N ARG A 88 0.31 9.84 1.85
CA ARG A 88 1.21 10.09 0.74
C ARG A 88 2.38 10.94 1.18
N ALA A 89 3.58 10.61 0.72
CA ALA A 89 4.76 11.40 1.00
C ALA A 89 5.67 11.53 -0.23
N ILE A 90 6.23 12.73 -0.41
CA ILE A 90 7.29 12.97 -1.39
C ILE A 90 8.59 13.19 -0.64
N THR A 91 9.63 12.43 -1.00
CA THR A 91 10.96 12.54 -0.41
C THR A 91 11.48 13.98 -0.48
N PRO A 92 12.14 14.49 0.58
CA PRO A 92 12.71 15.81 0.62
C PRO A 92 13.64 16.12 -0.57
N PRO A 93 13.72 17.38 -1.05
CA PRO A 93 14.46 17.73 -2.24
C PRO A 93 15.99 17.58 -2.09
N TYR A 94 16.51 17.57 -0.88
CA TYR A 94 17.94 17.39 -0.57
C TYR A 94 18.40 15.92 -0.56
N ARG A 95 17.48 14.96 -0.75
CA ARG A 95 17.83 13.55 -0.87
C ARG A 95 18.20 13.20 -2.30
N THR A 96 19.25 12.37 -2.47
CA THR A 96 19.74 11.91 -3.77
C THR A 96 18.73 11.09 -4.55
N ARG A 97 17.95 10.25 -3.84
CA ARG A 97 16.82 9.48 -4.40
C ARG A 97 15.52 10.04 -3.87
N ARG A 98 14.58 10.30 -4.77
CA ARG A 98 13.28 10.89 -4.42
C ARG A 98 12.15 9.99 -4.90
N PHE A 99 11.26 9.70 -3.98
CA PHE A 99 10.08 8.87 -4.19
C PHE A 99 8.82 9.70 -3.95
N ASP A 100 7.75 9.33 -4.63
CA ASP A 100 6.38 9.81 -4.40
C ASP A 100 5.57 8.59 -3.93
N THR A 101 5.66 8.33 -2.63
CA THR A 101 5.19 7.10 -1.99
C THR A 101 3.73 7.22 -1.58
N ARG A 102 2.95 6.17 -1.79
CA ARG A 102 1.59 5.98 -1.27
C ARG A 102 1.64 4.86 -0.26
N PHE A 103 1.05 5.12 0.89
CA PHE A 103 0.93 4.14 1.97
C PHE A 103 -0.49 3.60 1.99
N PHE A 104 -0.59 2.29 1.98
CA PHE A 104 -1.85 1.57 2.07
C PHE A 104 -1.88 0.77 3.37
N ILE A 105 -3.08 0.58 3.91
CA ILE A 105 -3.34 -0.44 4.92
C ILE A 105 -4.33 -1.45 4.37
N ALA A 106 -4.25 -2.67 4.88
CA ALA A 106 -5.25 -3.71 4.71
C ALA A 106 -5.52 -4.34 6.07
N ASP A 107 -6.74 -4.84 6.25
CA ASP A 107 -7.06 -5.67 7.39
C ASP A 107 -6.31 -7.00 7.30
N ALA A 108 -5.79 -7.52 8.42
CA ALA A 108 -5.11 -8.79 8.47
C ALA A 108 -6.01 -9.96 8.02
N GLU A 109 -7.32 -9.84 8.17
CA GLU A 109 -8.31 -10.81 7.67
C GLU A 109 -8.31 -10.92 6.13
N ALA A 110 -7.77 -9.94 5.41
CA ALA A 110 -7.62 -9.99 3.96
C ALA A 110 -6.43 -10.83 3.49
N ILE A 111 -5.54 -11.23 4.41
CA ILE A 111 -4.38 -12.08 4.13
C ILE A 111 -4.85 -13.52 3.94
N GLN A 112 -4.39 -14.16 2.87
CA GLN A 112 -4.66 -15.56 2.63
C GLN A 112 -3.69 -16.45 3.43
N GLY A 113 -4.22 -17.51 4.04
CA GLY A 113 -3.46 -18.43 4.87
C GLY A 113 -3.29 -17.91 6.31
N ASP A 114 -2.31 -18.45 7.01
CA ASP A 114 -1.99 -18.08 8.39
C ASP A 114 -0.82 -17.10 8.40
N PRO A 115 -1.04 -15.80 8.66
CA PRO A 115 0.03 -14.81 8.64
C PRO A 115 1.14 -15.09 9.65
N ALA A 116 0.85 -15.81 10.74
CA ALA A 116 1.85 -16.17 11.75
C ALA A 116 2.86 -17.22 11.25
N LYS A 117 2.54 -17.95 10.19
CA LYS A 117 3.41 -18.96 9.58
C LYS A 117 4.30 -18.41 8.46
N VAL A 118 4.10 -17.17 8.08
CA VAL A 118 4.90 -16.53 7.04
C VAL A 118 6.23 -16.08 7.63
N THR A 119 7.31 -16.66 7.15
CA THR A 119 8.68 -16.42 7.67
C THR A 119 9.49 -15.39 6.89
N GLY A 120 8.86 -14.75 5.91
CA GLY A 120 9.53 -13.85 4.96
C GLY A 120 10.06 -14.59 3.73
N SER A 121 10.10 -13.93 2.58
CA SER A 121 10.50 -14.49 1.27
C SER A 121 11.87 -14.00 0.80
N GLY A 122 12.85 -13.94 1.68
CA GLY A 122 14.25 -13.81 1.27
C GLY A 122 14.87 -12.42 1.30
N GLU A 123 14.17 -11.32 1.04
CA GLU A 123 14.75 -9.97 1.17
C GLU A 123 14.66 -9.44 2.61
N LEU A 124 13.56 -9.69 3.31
CA LEU A 124 13.39 -9.36 4.72
C LEU A 124 13.50 -10.62 5.59
N GLN A 125 14.54 -10.70 6.40
CA GLN A 125 14.67 -11.71 7.43
C GLN A 125 13.96 -11.23 8.71
N GLY A 126 13.06 -12.07 9.25
CA GLY A 126 12.39 -11.82 10.51
C GLY A 126 11.16 -10.90 10.40
N LEU A 127 10.09 -11.41 9.82
CA LEU A 127 8.79 -10.77 9.90
C LEU A 127 8.28 -10.82 11.35
N HIS A 128 7.95 -9.65 11.92
CA HIS A 128 7.42 -9.52 13.28
C HIS A 128 6.07 -8.82 13.27
N TRP A 129 5.12 -9.39 14.01
CA TRP A 129 3.87 -8.74 14.33
C TRP A 129 4.06 -7.90 15.59
N LEU A 130 3.85 -6.60 15.48
CA LEU A 130 4.07 -5.66 16.56
C LEU A 130 2.78 -4.89 16.86
N THR A 131 2.61 -4.49 18.12
CA THR A 131 1.65 -3.45 18.43
C THR A 131 2.13 -2.10 17.88
N LEU A 132 1.23 -1.11 17.75
CA LEU A 132 1.63 0.23 17.32
C LEU A 132 2.62 0.86 18.30
N ASP A 133 2.47 0.59 19.59
CA ASP A 133 3.37 1.11 20.63
C ASP A 133 4.77 0.48 20.53
N ASP A 134 4.86 -0.84 20.34
CA ASP A 134 6.15 -1.51 20.11
C ASP A 134 6.82 -1.00 18.83
N ALA A 135 6.04 -0.83 17.75
CA ALA A 135 6.56 -0.29 16.49
C ALA A 135 7.11 1.14 16.65
N ARG A 136 6.46 2.00 17.45
CA ARG A 136 6.94 3.36 17.75
C ARG A 136 8.27 3.36 18.52
N GLY A 137 8.54 2.31 19.28
CA GLY A 137 9.81 2.13 20.02
C GLY A 137 11.01 1.86 19.12
N LEU A 138 10.81 1.49 17.85
CA LEU A 138 11.89 1.19 16.92
C LEU A 138 12.52 2.48 16.35
N ASP A 139 13.75 2.35 15.83
CA ASP A 139 14.40 3.42 15.08
C ASP A 139 13.80 3.52 13.65
N LEU A 140 12.72 4.24 13.52
CA LEU A 140 11.96 4.39 12.29
C LEU A 140 12.21 5.73 11.60
N PRO A 141 12.20 5.78 10.26
CA PRO A 141 12.17 7.03 9.53
C PRO A 141 10.97 7.92 9.97
N ASN A 142 11.18 9.23 9.99
CA ASN A 142 10.14 10.19 10.43
C ASN A 142 8.81 10.00 9.69
N ILE A 143 8.86 9.68 8.40
CA ILE A 143 7.62 9.47 7.62
C ILE A 143 6.86 8.22 8.09
N THR A 144 7.57 7.17 8.48
CA THR A 144 6.94 5.96 9.02
C THR A 144 6.22 6.26 10.34
N ARG A 145 6.82 7.09 11.22
CA ARG A 145 6.17 7.57 12.46
C ARG A 145 4.87 8.32 12.15
N VAL A 146 4.90 9.25 11.18
CA VAL A 146 3.69 9.98 10.74
C VAL A 146 2.60 9.03 10.23
N VAL A 147 2.99 7.95 9.53
CA VAL A 147 2.04 6.95 9.04
C VAL A 147 1.45 6.13 10.19
N LEU A 148 2.28 5.73 11.17
CA LEU A 148 1.79 5.01 12.37
C LEU A 148 0.81 5.87 13.19
N ASP A 149 1.09 7.17 13.36
CA ASP A 149 0.17 8.09 14.03
C ASP A 149 -1.15 8.22 13.28
N GLU A 150 -1.12 8.32 11.96
CA GLU A 150 -2.34 8.34 11.14
C GLU A 150 -3.14 7.05 11.23
N ILE A 151 -2.46 5.88 11.29
CA ILE A 151 -3.12 4.58 11.48
C ILE A 151 -3.81 4.53 12.84
N ASP A 152 -3.13 4.94 13.91
CA ASP A 152 -3.67 4.95 15.26
C ASP A 152 -4.93 5.83 15.37
N GLU A 153 -4.86 7.07 14.84
CA GLU A 153 -6.00 7.97 14.76
C GLU A 153 -7.18 7.36 13.96
N ARG A 154 -6.89 6.59 12.89
CA ARG A 154 -7.93 5.89 12.11
C ARG A 154 -8.57 4.76 12.88
N LEU A 155 -7.78 3.95 13.58
CA LEU A 155 -8.28 2.81 14.34
C LEU A 155 -9.20 3.22 15.49
N ALA A 156 -9.06 4.45 16.03
CA ALA A 156 -9.97 5.02 17.01
C ALA A 156 -11.35 5.40 16.43
N LEU A 157 -11.52 5.37 15.11
CA LEU A 157 -12.75 5.77 14.43
C LEU A 157 -13.58 4.56 13.99
N SER A 158 -14.89 4.76 13.83
CA SER A 158 -15.74 3.77 13.16
C SER A 158 -15.30 3.57 11.72
N THR A 159 -15.51 2.38 11.15
CA THR A 159 -15.15 2.04 9.76
C THR A 159 -15.66 3.08 8.74
N ALA A 160 -16.88 3.60 8.94
CA ALA A 160 -17.44 4.61 8.07
C ALA A 160 -16.70 5.96 8.18
N ALA A 161 -16.24 6.34 9.38
CA ALA A 161 -15.47 7.55 9.62
C ALA A 161 -14.04 7.41 9.08
N GLN A 162 -13.40 6.24 9.26
CA GLN A 162 -12.09 5.92 8.67
C GLN A 162 -12.09 6.12 7.15
N ARG A 163 -13.11 5.59 6.47
CA ARG A 163 -13.27 5.70 5.01
C ARG A 163 -13.47 7.13 4.51
N ARG A 164 -14.06 8.02 5.33
CA ARG A 164 -14.24 9.43 4.99
C ARG A 164 -13.06 10.32 5.40
N ARG A 165 -12.19 9.83 6.28
CA ARG A 165 -11.04 10.60 6.74
C ARG A 165 -10.14 10.99 5.58
N ALA A 166 -9.77 12.26 5.50
CA ALA A 166 -8.83 12.75 4.50
C ALA A 166 -7.45 12.08 4.67
N VAL A 167 -6.73 11.97 3.57
CA VAL A 167 -5.41 11.32 3.54
C VAL A 167 -4.33 12.41 3.68
N PRO A 168 -3.46 12.37 4.70
CA PRO A 168 -2.35 13.31 4.82
C PRO A 168 -1.37 13.16 3.65
N PHE A 169 -0.95 14.32 3.13
CA PHE A 169 0.03 14.41 2.07
C PHE A 169 1.22 15.26 2.52
N VAL A 170 2.33 14.59 2.80
CA VAL A 170 3.58 15.23 3.21
C VAL A 170 4.45 15.47 1.97
N HIS A 171 4.77 16.73 1.74
CA HIS A 171 5.63 17.13 0.63
C HIS A 171 6.48 18.37 0.99
N PHE A 172 7.30 18.84 0.08
CA PHE A 172 8.21 19.95 0.32
C PHE A 172 7.96 21.08 -0.66
N ARG A 173 7.93 22.32 -0.16
CA ARG A 173 7.88 23.55 -0.95
C ARG A 173 8.90 24.54 -0.39
N ASN A 174 9.79 25.06 -1.24
CA ASN A 174 10.86 25.98 -0.83
C ASN A 174 11.71 25.46 0.35
N GLY A 175 12.02 24.16 0.35
CA GLY A 175 12.80 23.52 1.42
C GLY A 175 12.00 23.14 2.69
N ASN A 176 10.79 23.66 2.87
CA ASN A 176 9.96 23.40 4.05
C ASN A 176 9.02 22.22 3.84
N ALA A 177 8.86 21.41 4.88
CA ALA A 177 7.87 20.35 4.91
C ALA A 177 6.45 20.94 5.02
N ILE A 178 5.54 20.47 4.16
CA ILE A 178 4.13 20.86 4.15
C ILE A 178 3.31 19.58 4.34
N ARG A 179 2.28 19.66 5.19
CA ARG A 179 1.28 18.60 5.35
C ARG A 179 -0.06 19.13 4.84
N ASP A 180 -0.44 18.69 3.66
CA ASP A 180 -1.77 18.92 3.08
C ASP A 180 -2.70 17.74 3.37
N ALA A 181 -3.96 17.87 2.99
CA ALA A 181 -4.95 16.80 3.06
C ALA A 181 -5.49 16.49 1.66
N ILE A 182 -5.64 15.20 1.35
CA ILE A 182 -6.33 14.70 0.16
C ILE A 182 -7.71 14.24 0.63
N ALA A 183 -8.74 14.90 0.15
CA ALA A 183 -10.14 14.55 0.37
C ALA A 183 -10.79 14.12 -0.96
N ASP A 184 -12.04 13.59 -0.89
CA ASP A 184 -12.87 13.30 -2.06
C ASP A 184 -13.36 14.59 -2.71
#